data_c77014e67585c71c8e9d81ac4fd4eb5f
#
_entry.id   c77014e67585c71c8e9d81ac4fd4eb5f
#
_cell.length_a   1.000
_cell.length_b   1.000
_cell.length_c   1.000
_cell.angle_alpha   90.00
_cell.angle_beta   90.00
_cell.angle_gamma   90.00
#
_symmetry.space_group_name_H-M   'P 1'
#
loop_
_entity.id
_entity.type
_entity.pdbx_description
1 polymer ?
#
loop_
_entity_poly.entity_id
_entity_poly.type
_entity_poly.pdbx_seq_one_letter_code
_entity_poly.pdbx_strand_id
1 'polypeptide(L)'
;MTKNQELDHKFASPLNFAGNKTRLLPLIHDILPENTNIMVDLFGGSFVVGGSLDYDTIYYNEKDKYIYNIIKTLKDVPTKYITEEVDSIISFWNLSKDDKQAYLDFRTHFNNKVVQHLDDNESKCMRWSANVHLLVLCFYSFNHFITFNKDGRFTTPSGVHRSSFNKNIKDKLVNFCNTIQSKNIELYNLDFRNFFQAYLNQYSNILDNSLWFIDPPYLISDSQYNRTHGNSWTEQDEQELYLMCDTIDKLGGKFILTNQLRKGDVYNELLHTFSKKYHTINTNVDFHNSNYQRKNKGHDIEILVKNY
;
A
#
# COMPACT_ATOMS: atom_id res chain seq x y z
N MET A 1 19.33 -21.47 12.62
CA MET A 1 18.01 -22.10 12.60
C MET A 1 17.18 -21.30 11.61
N THR A 2 16.93 -21.81 10.43
CA THR A 2 16.05 -21.20 9.45
C THR A 2 14.64 -21.13 10.05
N LYS A 3 14.18 -19.94 10.44
CA LYS A 3 12.75 -19.74 10.72
C LYS A 3 12.02 -20.08 9.41
N ASN A 4 11.24 -21.16 9.39
CA ASN A 4 10.20 -21.31 8.37
C ASN A 4 9.25 -20.14 8.57
N GLN A 5 9.37 -19.10 7.74
CA GLN A 5 8.43 -18.00 7.75
C GLN A 5 7.10 -18.55 7.24
N GLU A 6 6.14 -18.73 8.14
CA GLU A 6 4.79 -19.11 7.74
C GLU A 6 4.07 -17.91 7.13
N LEU A 7 3.57 -18.08 5.92
CA LEU A 7 2.72 -17.08 5.29
C LEU A 7 1.37 -17.06 6.01
N ASP A 8 1.00 -15.93 6.60
CA ASP A 8 -0.37 -15.75 7.13
C ASP A 8 -1.36 -15.57 5.97
N HIS A 9 -1.86 -16.69 5.45
CA HIS A 9 -2.88 -16.72 4.39
C HIS A 9 -4.19 -16.00 4.75
N LYS A 10 -4.39 -15.67 6.03
CA LYS A 10 -5.59 -14.95 6.52
C LYS A 10 -5.36 -13.44 6.58
N PHE A 11 -4.11 -12.99 6.49
CA PHE A 11 -3.82 -11.57 6.53
C PHE A 11 -4.32 -10.89 5.26
N ALA A 12 -5.15 -9.89 5.43
CA ALA A 12 -5.66 -9.06 4.34
C ALA A 12 -5.84 -7.63 4.83
N SER A 13 -5.33 -6.68 4.06
CA SER A 13 -5.58 -5.28 4.37
C SER A 13 -7.05 -4.91 4.21
N PRO A 14 -7.61 -4.08 5.12
CA PRO A 14 -8.94 -3.51 4.93
C PRO A 14 -8.97 -2.46 3.82
N LEU A 15 -7.81 -1.96 3.40
CA LEU A 15 -7.67 -1.01 2.30
C LEU A 15 -7.57 -1.75 0.96
N ASN A 16 -8.49 -1.42 0.06
CA ASN A 16 -8.41 -1.93 -1.32
C ASN A 16 -7.55 -0.99 -2.16
N PHE A 17 -6.28 -1.35 -2.30
CA PHE A 17 -5.32 -0.56 -3.05
C PHE A 17 -5.15 -1.11 -4.46
N ALA A 18 -5.17 -0.22 -5.48
CA ALA A 18 -4.92 -0.63 -6.84
C ALA A 18 -3.50 -1.21 -6.96
N GLY A 19 -3.39 -2.41 -7.55
CA GLY A 19 -2.09 -3.10 -7.68
C GLY A 19 -1.63 -3.84 -6.42
N ASN A 20 -2.51 -4.07 -5.43
CA ASN A 20 -2.14 -4.80 -4.24
C ASN A 20 -1.58 -6.20 -4.58
N LYS A 21 -0.57 -6.63 -3.82
CA LYS A 21 0.22 -7.84 -4.09
C LYS A 21 -0.32 -9.12 -3.44
N THR A 22 -1.58 -9.13 -2.97
CA THR A 22 -2.16 -10.32 -2.31
C THR A 22 -2.01 -11.59 -3.15
N ARG A 23 -2.18 -11.49 -4.48
CA ARG A 23 -2.05 -12.64 -5.39
C ARG A 23 -0.61 -13.10 -5.57
N LEU A 24 0.36 -12.23 -5.33
CA LEU A 24 1.79 -12.52 -5.43
C LEU A 24 2.38 -13.01 -4.11
N LEU A 25 1.68 -12.91 -2.99
CA LEU A 25 2.21 -13.31 -1.68
C LEU A 25 2.79 -14.73 -1.65
N PRO A 26 2.16 -15.77 -2.23
CA PRO A 26 2.75 -17.09 -2.26
C PRO A 26 4.11 -17.11 -2.99
N LEU A 27 4.17 -16.48 -4.16
CA LEU A 27 5.41 -16.40 -4.94
C LEU A 27 6.48 -15.58 -4.21
N ILE A 28 6.11 -14.45 -3.60
CA ILE A 28 7.03 -13.62 -2.80
C ILE A 28 7.58 -14.44 -1.64
N HIS A 29 6.72 -15.17 -0.92
CA HIS A 29 7.10 -16.02 0.18
C HIS A 29 8.11 -17.12 -0.24
N ASP A 30 7.85 -17.78 -1.36
CA ASP A 30 8.70 -18.86 -1.89
C ASP A 30 10.12 -18.40 -2.30
N ILE A 31 10.27 -17.10 -2.55
CA ILE A 31 11.54 -16.51 -2.99
C ILE A 31 12.21 -15.65 -1.92
N LEU A 32 11.74 -15.65 -0.68
CA LEU A 32 12.37 -14.87 0.40
C LEU A 32 13.83 -15.30 0.61
N PRO A 33 14.74 -14.34 0.87
CA PRO A 33 16.10 -14.67 1.16
C PRO A 33 16.24 -15.35 2.54
N GLU A 34 17.22 -16.23 2.65
CA GLU A 34 17.64 -16.74 3.96
C GLU A 34 18.42 -15.67 4.73
N ASN A 35 18.39 -15.75 6.06
CA ASN A 35 19.22 -14.95 6.97
C ASN A 35 18.97 -13.41 6.87
N THR A 36 17.73 -12.99 6.63
CA THR A 36 17.31 -11.60 6.79
C THR A 36 16.27 -11.49 7.89
N ASN A 37 16.49 -10.57 8.84
CA ASN A 37 15.59 -10.32 9.98
C ASN A 37 14.88 -8.99 9.89
N ILE A 38 15.28 -8.16 8.93
CA ILE A 38 14.74 -6.83 8.72
C ILE A 38 14.07 -6.79 7.37
N MET A 39 12.87 -6.20 7.31
CA MET A 39 12.18 -5.92 6.09
C MET A 39 11.99 -4.42 5.91
N VAL A 40 12.25 -3.92 4.72
CA VAL A 40 11.88 -2.57 4.29
C VAL A 40 10.79 -2.68 3.23
N ASP A 41 9.58 -2.25 3.56
CA ASP A 41 8.45 -2.11 2.63
C ASP A 41 8.42 -0.66 2.11
N LEU A 42 9.16 -0.42 1.01
CA LEU A 42 9.53 0.93 0.58
C LEU A 42 8.36 1.74 -0.01
N PHE A 43 7.43 1.07 -0.65
CA PHE A 43 6.18 1.62 -1.19
C PHE A 43 5.01 0.85 -0.57
N GLY A 44 4.86 0.98 0.74
CA GLY A 44 4.07 0.07 1.56
C GLY A 44 2.58 0.02 1.24
N GLY A 45 2.01 1.11 0.72
CA GLY A 45 0.61 1.17 0.30
C GLY A 45 -0.34 0.62 1.35
N SER A 46 -1.11 -0.41 0.98
CA SER A 46 -2.05 -1.07 1.90
C SER A 46 -1.39 -2.00 2.92
N PHE A 47 -0.07 -2.08 2.96
CA PHE A 47 0.74 -2.90 3.87
C PHE A 47 0.47 -4.41 3.79
N VAL A 48 0.08 -4.89 2.62
CA VAL A 48 -0.22 -6.33 2.43
C VAL A 48 1.03 -7.18 2.52
N VAL A 49 2.15 -6.76 1.94
CA VAL A 49 3.38 -7.58 1.92
C VAL A 49 4.06 -7.53 3.29
N GLY A 50 4.39 -6.34 3.80
CA GLY A 50 5.02 -6.22 5.12
C GLY A 50 4.20 -6.82 6.25
N GLY A 51 2.87 -6.68 6.19
CA GLY A 51 1.98 -7.25 7.20
C GLY A 51 1.88 -8.77 7.17
N SER A 52 2.02 -9.41 5.99
CA SER A 52 1.89 -10.85 5.80
C SER A 52 3.14 -11.64 6.18
N LEU A 53 4.30 -10.99 6.22
CA LEU A 53 5.57 -11.64 6.44
C LEU A 53 6.02 -11.46 7.89
N ASP A 54 6.78 -12.43 8.42
CA ASP A 54 7.27 -12.41 9.79
C ASP A 54 8.75 -12.01 9.82
N TYR A 55 9.00 -10.72 10.15
CA TYR A 55 10.31 -10.13 10.32
C TYR A 55 10.45 -9.55 11.74
N ASP A 56 11.65 -9.57 12.29
CA ASP A 56 11.93 -9.03 13.63
C ASP A 56 11.69 -7.51 13.69
N THR A 57 11.98 -6.82 12.58
CA THR A 57 11.71 -5.39 12.41
C THR A 57 11.24 -5.11 10.98
N ILE A 58 10.21 -4.29 10.85
CA ILE A 58 9.68 -3.85 9.56
C ILE A 58 9.74 -2.33 9.48
N TYR A 59 10.40 -1.80 8.46
CA TYR A 59 10.37 -0.40 8.10
C TYR A 59 9.36 -0.21 6.99
N TYR A 60 8.23 0.43 7.32
CA TYR A 60 7.19 0.76 6.35
C TYR A 60 7.36 2.21 5.92
N ASN A 61 7.43 2.45 4.62
CA ASN A 61 7.40 3.79 4.06
C ASN A 61 6.26 3.95 3.06
N GLU A 62 5.50 5.04 3.17
CA GLU A 62 4.44 5.41 2.24
C GLU A 62 4.44 6.93 2.03
N LYS A 63 4.55 7.36 0.77
CA LYS A 63 4.60 8.79 0.43
C LYS A 63 3.22 9.46 0.55
N ASP A 64 2.13 8.72 0.26
CA ASP A 64 0.78 9.25 0.41
C ASP A 64 0.43 9.42 1.88
N LYS A 65 0.31 10.68 2.32
CA LYS A 65 0.02 11.03 3.71
C LYS A 65 -1.30 10.44 4.23
N TYR A 66 -2.29 10.27 3.36
CA TYR A 66 -3.60 9.76 3.78
C TYR A 66 -3.54 8.26 4.06
N ILE A 67 -2.86 7.51 3.20
CA ILE A 67 -2.62 6.07 3.40
C ILE A 67 -1.73 5.85 4.62
N TYR A 68 -0.62 6.58 4.69
CA TYR A 68 0.28 6.54 5.85
C TYR A 68 -0.47 6.79 7.16
N ASN A 69 -1.28 7.86 7.24
CA ASN A 69 -2.00 8.23 8.44
C ASN A 69 -3.06 7.20 8.84
N ILE A 70 -3.73 6.56 7.87
CA ILE A 70 -4.63 5.43 8.16
C ILE A 70 -3.82 4.28 8.76
N ILE A 71 -2.75 3.81 8.11
CA ILE A 71 -1.91 2.71 8.62
C ILE A 71 -1.37 3.03 10.02
N LYS A 72 -0.87 4.26 10.21
CA LYS A 72 -0.40 4.74 11.51
C LYS A 72 -1.50 4.69 12.57
N THR A 73 -2.70 5.12 12.25
CA THR A 73 -3.86 5.05 13.16
C THR A 73 -4.20 3.60 13.52
N LEU A 74 -4.25 2.71 12.52
CA LEU A 74 -4.53 1.29 12.73
C LEU A 74 -3.44 0.58 13.56
N LYS A 75 -2.19 1.07 13.50
CA LYS A 75 -1.06 0.57 14.29
C LYS A 75 -1.09 1.08 15.73
N ASP A 76 -1.33 2.38 15.92
CA ASP A 76 -1.12 3.06 17.21
C ASP A 76 -2.34 3.06 18.13
N VAL A 77 -3.55 2.99 17.56
CA VAL A 77 -4.81 3.06 18.32
C VAL A 77 -5.33 1.64 18.58
N PRO A 78 -5.64 1.27 19.84
CA PRO A 78 -6.16 -0.07 20.14
C PRO A 78 -7.38 -0.44 19.28
N THR A 79 -7.39 -1.66 18.76
CA THR A 79 -8.39 -2.19 17.82
C THR A 79 -9.83 -1.94 18.27
N LYS A 80 -10.09 -2.06 19.59
CA LYS A 80 -11.40 -1.81 20.18
C LYS A 80 -11.91 -0.38 19.88
N TYR A 81 -11.07 0.64 20.10
CA TYR A 81 -11.50 2.03 19.87
C TYR A 81 -11.71 2.34 18.40
N ILE A 82 -10.90 1.74 17.51
CA ILE A 82 -11.10 1.86 16.05
C ILE A 82 -12.47 1.29 15.65
N THR A 83 -12.81 0.08 16.12
CA THR A 83 -14.07 -0.56 15.76
C THR A 83 -15.29 0.14 16.36
N GLU A 84 -15.19 0.63 17.59
CA GLU A 84 -16.24 1.41 18.23
C GLU A 84 -16.49 2.73 17.49
N GLU A 85 -15.45 3.43 17.06
CA GLU A 85 -15.56 4.67 16.28
C GLU A 85 -16.17 4.41 14.90
N VAL A 86 -15.73 3.34 14.20
CA VAL A 86 -16.32 2.93 12.92
C VAL A 86 -17.82 2.66 13.07
N ASP A 87 -18.21 1.86 14.06
CA ASP A 87 -19.63 1.51 14.32
C ASP A 87 -20.44 2.78 14.69
N SER A 88 -19.86 3.71 15.47
CA SER A 88 -20.46 4.99 15.85
C SER A 88 -20.72 5.88 14.63
N ILE A 89 -19.73 6.06 13.76
CA ILE A 89 -19.86 6.87 12.54
C ILE A 89 -20.94 6.28 11.63
N ILE A 90 -20.94 4.97 11.41
CA ILE A 90 -21.91 4.28 10.57
C ILE A 90 -23.33 4.47 11.11
N SER A 91 -23.49 4.29 12.42
CA SER A 91 -24.79 4.48 13.09
C SER A 91 -25.29 5.92 13.02
N PHE A 92 -24.43 6.89 13.33
CA PHE A 92 -24.78 8.32 13.32
C PHE A 92 -25.24 8.82 11.94
N TRP A 93 -24.57 8.36 10.87
CA TRP A 93 -24.87 8.76 9.50
C TRP A 93 -25.85 7.82 8.80
N ASN A 94 -26.36 6.78 9.47
CA ASN A 94 -27.21 5.73 8.88
C ASN A 94 -26.63 5.14 7.58
N LEU A 95 -25.29 4.94 7.54
CA LEU A 95 -24.63 4.46 6.33
C LEU A 95 -25.04 3.03 5.98
N SER A 96 -25.53 2.84 4.78
CA SER A 96 -25.84 1.52 4.24
C SER A 96 -25.40 1.40 2.77
N LYS A 97 -25.30 0.16 2.27
CA LYS A 97 -24.94 -0.08 0.87
C LYS A 97 -25.98 0.45 -0.11
N ASP A 98 -27.24 0.63 0.34
CA ASP A 98 -28.37 0.98 -0.52
C ASP A 98 -28.75 2.47 -0.42
N ASP A 99 -28.16 3.21 0.52
CA ASP A 99 -28.40 4.65 0.71
C ASP A 99 -27.24 5.51 0.18
N LYS A 100 -27.41 5.95 -1.06
CA LYS A 100 -26.45 6.89 -1.68
C LYS A 100 -26.45 8.26 -1.01
N GLN A 101 -27.62 8.71 -0.54
CA GLN A 101 -27.74 10.07 0.01
C GLN A 101 -26.99 10.18 1.35
N ALA A 102 -27.15 9.20 2.25
CA ALA A 102 -26.39 9.15 3.50
C ALA A 102 -24.87 9.22 3.27
N TYR A 103 -24.37 8.50 2.27
CA TYR A 103 -22.96 8.61 1.88
C TYR A 103 -22.57 10.01 1.40
N LEU A 104 -23.38 10.65 0.57
CA LEU A 104 -23.09 11.99 0.05
C LEU A 104 -23.10 13.04 1.16
N ASP A 105 -24.02 12.94 2.11
CA ASP A 105 -24.11 13.82 3.27
C ASP A 105 -22.90 13.64 4.19
N PHE A 106 -22.51 12.40 4.46
CA PHE A 106 -21.30 12.07 5.22
C PHE A 106 -20.03 12.59 4.52
N ARG A 107 -19.89 12.38 3.21
CA ARG A 107 -18.77 12.92 2.42
C ARG A 107 -18.72 14.45 2.45
N THR A 108 -19.88 15.11 2.38
CA THR A 108 -19.98 16.56 2.45
C THR A 108 -19.55 17.06 3.82
N HIS A 109 -20.01 16.41 4.89
CA HIS A 109 -19.59 16.72 6.27
C HIS A 109 -18.07 16.54 6.43
N PHE A 110 -17.52 15.40 5.98
CA PHE A 110 -16.09 15.13 6.01
C PHE A 110 -15.30 16.25 5.35
N ASN A 111 -15.66 16.61 4.12
CA ASN A 111 -14.99 17.66 3.35
C ASN A 111 -15.09 19.06 3.98
N ASN A 112 -16.12 19.35 4.75
CA ASN A 112 -16.34 20.69 5.31
C ASN A 112 -15.85 20.82 6.76
N LYS A 113 -15.75 19.70 7.49
CA LYS A 113 -15.53 19.74 8.95
C LYS A 113 -14.44 18.83 9.46
N VAL A 114 -14.14 17.73 8.75
CA VAL A 114 -13.24 16.69 9.25
C VAL A 114 -11.88 16.70 8.54
N VAL A 115 -11.85 16.96 7.24
CA VAL A 115 -10.64 16.87 6.40
C VAL A 115 -9.48 17.73 6.91
N GLN A 116 -9.79 18.88 7.52
CA GLN A 116 -8.79 19.78 8.11
C GLN A 116 -8.03 19.15 9.28
N HIS A 117 -8.61 18.17 9.96
CA HIS A 117 -8.00 17.46 11.10
C HIS A 117 -7.11 16.29 10.68
N LEU A 118 -6.92 16.05 9.38
CA LEU A 118 -5.96 15.08 8.85
C LEU A 118 -4.50 15.60 8.86
N ASP A 119 -4.31 16.89 9.11
CA ASP A 119 -2.98 17.49 9.13
C ASP A 119 -2.25 17.29 10.47
N ASP A 120 -0.90 17.31 10.43
CA ASP A 120 -0.04 16.99 11.58
C ASP A 120 -0.10 18.01 12.73
N ASN A 121 -0.65 19.19 12.50
CA ASN A 121 -0.78 20.26 13.50
C ASN A 121 -1.93 20.04 14.48
N GLU A 122 -2.78 19.05 14.26
CA GLU A 122 -3.94 18.75 15.10
C GLU A 122 -3.58 17.87 16.31
N SER A 123 -4.44 17.94 17.34
CA SER A 123 -4.30 17.05 18.49
C SER A 123 -4.36 15.58 18.06
N LYS A 124 -3.60 14.73 18.74
CA LYS A 124 -3.55 13.29 18.43
C LYS A 124 -4.94 12.64 18.43
N CYS A 125 -5.83 13.08 19.32
CA CYS A 125 -7.19 12.55 19.43
C CYS A 125 -8.06 12.94 18.21
N MET A 126 -8.02 14.19 17.74
CA MET A 126 -8.80 14.63 16.59
C MET A 126 -8.29 13.98 15.29
N ARG A 127 -6.99 13.81 15.16
CA ARG A 127 -6.36 13.23 13.99
C ARG A 127 -6.74 11.76 13.78
N TRP A 128 -6.67 10.91 14.83
CA TRP A 128 -7.02 9.51 14.64
C TRP A 128 -8.51 9.33 14.31
N SER A 129 -9.41 10.08 14.92
CA SER A 129 -10.83 10.06 14.58
C SER A 129 -11.06 10.50 13.13
N ALA A 130 -10.39 11.56 12.65
CA ALA A 130 -10.47 12.00 11.26
C ALA A 130 -10.00 10.91 10.27
N ASN A 131 -8.94 10.16 10.61
CA ASN A 131 -8.46 9.03 9.82
C ASN A 131 -9.47 7.87 9.80
N VAL A 132 -10.19 7.62 10.91
CA VAL A 132 -11.28 6.63 10.93
C VAL A 132 -12.47 7.08 10.09
N HIS A 133 -12.81 8.38 10.07
CA HIS A 133 -13.82 8.93 9.16
C HIS A 133 -13.44 8.70 7.69
N LEU A 134 -12.17 8.95 7.34
CA LEU A 134 -11.65 8.66 5.99
C LEU A 134 -11.73 7.17 5.66
N LEU A 135 -11.39 6.30 6.59
CA LEU A 135 -11.49 4.85 6.43
C LEU A 135 -12.95 4.41 6.21
N VAL A 136 -13.91 4.97 6.95
CA VAL A 136 -15.34 4.69 6.74
C VAL A 136 -15.80 5.19 5.36
N LEU A 137 -15.39 6.38 4.92
CA LEU A 137 -15.65 6.83 3.55
C LEU A 137 -15.12 5.83 2.52
N CYS A 138 -13.91 5.32 2.73
CA CYS A 138 -13.33 4.29 1.86
C CYS A 138 -14.22 3.04 1.79
N PHE A 139 -14.74 2.53 2.92
CA PHE A 139 -15.58 1.34 2.95
C PHE A 139 -16.90 1.48 2.17
N TYR A 140 -17.42 2.69 2.03
CA TYR A 140 -18.66 2.97 1.29
C TYR A 140 -18.44 3.59 -0.08
N SER A 141 -17.19 3.88 -0.44
CA SER A 141 -16.83 4.46 -1.74
C SER A 141 -16.80 3.41 -2.85
N PHE A 142 -16.90 3.88 -4.09
CA PHE A 142 -16.77 3.04 -5.28
C PHE A 142 -15.37 2.39 -5.33
N ASN A 143 -15.35 1.06 -5.40
CA ASN A 143 -14.15 0.22 -5.37
C ASN A 143 -13.23 0.47 -4.15
N HIS A 144 -13.74 1.08 -3.08
CA HIS A 144 -12.98 1.44 -1.88
C HIS A 144 -11.75 2.33 -2.16
N PHE A 145 -11.82 3.17 -3.19
CA PHE A 145 -10.73 4.09 -3.53
C PHE A 145 -10.70 5.31 -2.61
N ILE A 146 -9.49 5.83 -2.41
CA ILE A 146 -9.23 7.09 -1.72
C ILE A 146 -8.71 8.07 -2.76
N THR A 147 -9.53 9.07 -3.11
CA THR A 147 -9.15 10.11 -4.08
C THR A 147 -9.49 11.49 -3.56
N PHE A 148 -8.51 12.40 -3.66
CA PHE A 148 -8.67 13.81 -3.33
C PHE A 148 -8.45 14.67 -4.58
N ASN A 149 -9.13 15.80 -4.66
CA ASN A 149 -8.85 16.79 -5.69
C ASN A 149 -7.69 17.71 -5.25
N LYS A 150 -7.32 18.67 -6.11
CA LYS A 150 -6.24 19.64 -5.85
C LYS A 150 -6.52 20.55 -4.64
N ASP A 151 -7.78 20.71 -4.26
CA ASP A 151 -8.21 21.50 -3.11
C ASP A 151 -8.22 20.67 -1.81
N GLY A 152 -7.72 19.44 -1.83
CA GLY A 152 -7.71 18.53 -0.68
C GLY A 152 -9.08 17.97 -0.28
N ARG A 153 -10.08 17.98 -1.19
CA ARG A 153 -11.42 17.43 -0.93
C ARG A 153 -11.49 15.97 -1.40
N PHE A 154 -12.06 15.12 -0.57
CA PHE A 154 -12.33 13.72 -0.94
C PHE A 154 -13.43 13.66 -2.03
N THR A 155 -13.14 12.99 -3.13
CA THR A 155 -13.97 13.03 -4.34
C THR A 155 -14.54 11.69 -4.78
N THR A 156 -14.10 10.57 -4.19
CA THR A 156 -14.57 9.25 -4.61
C THR A 156 -16.08 9.15 -4.57
N PRO A 157 -16.73 8.65 -5.63
CA PRO A 157 -18.17 8.49 -5.65
C PRO A 157 -18.64 7.37 -4.72
N SER A 158 -19.95 7.33 -4.41
CA SER A 158 -20.58 6.24 -3.65
C SER A 158 -20.44 4.90 -4.39
N GLY A 159 -20.14 3.86 -3.63
CA GLY A 159 -20.18 2.47 -4.07
C GLY A 159 -21.55 1.81 -3.84
N VAL A 160 -22.64 2.56 -4.01
CA VAL A 160 -24.02 2.09 -3.78
C VAL A 160 -24.28 0.71 -4.41
N HIS A 161 -24.95 -0.15 -3.69
CA HIS A 161 -25.24 -1.57 -3.98
C HIS A 161 -24.02 -2.52 -4.01
N ARG A 162 -22.79 -2.01 -3.83
CA ARG A 162 -21.55 -2.81 -3.92
C ARG A 162 -20.67 -2.72 -2.68
N SER A 163 -20.56 -1.54 -2.11
CA SER A 163 -19.60 -1.24 -1.05
C SER A 163 -20.30 -0.98 0.28
N SER A 164 -19.86 -1.64 1.35
CA SER A 164 -20.37 -1.43 2.71
C SER A 164 -19.41 -2.03 3.73
N PHE A 165 -19.50 -1.54 4.97
CA PHE A 165 -18.83 -2.17 6.10
C PHE A 165 -19.63 -3.39 6.57
N ASN A 166 -19.42 -4.53 5.93
CA ASN A 166 -20.02 -5.79 6.26
C ASN A 166 -19.14 -6.61 7.22
N LYS A 167 -19.66 -7.75 7.69
CA LYS A 167 -18.93 -8.64 8.61
C LYS A 167 -17.53 -9.01 8.09
N ASN A 168 -17.39 -9.32 6.81
CA ASN A 168 -16.10 -9.68 6.23
C ASN A 168 -15.09 -8.54 6.29
N ILE A 169 -15.50 -7.29 6.00
CA ILE A 169 -14.63 -6.11 6.12
C ILE A 169 -14.30 -5.83 7.59
N LYS A 170 -15.25 -6.01 8.50
CA LYS A 170 -15.00 -5.87 9.94
C LYS A 170 -13.99 -6.90 10.45
N ASP A 171 -14.16 -8.16 10.07
CA ASP A 171 -13.22 -9.22 10.45
C ASP A 171 -11.81 -8.95 9.89
N LYS A 172 -11.70 -8.48 8.64
CA LYS A 172 -10.43 -8.04 8.05
C LYS A 172 -9.80 -6.89 8.81
N LEU A 173 -10.57 -5.87 9.16
CA LEU A 173 -10.08 -4.71 9.91
C LEU A 173 -9.53 -5.14 11.27
N VAL A 174 -10.28 -5.94 12.02
CA VAL A 174 -9.87 -6.44 13.34
C VAL A 174 -8.59 -7.28 13.22
N ASN A 175 -8.55 -8.21 12.28
CA ASN A 175 -7.40 -9.08 12.07
C ASN A 175 -6.15 -8.28 11.67
N PHE A 176 -6.32 -7.33 10.75
CA PHE A 176 -5.25 -6.43 10.33
C PHE A 176 -4.69 -5.63 11.51
N CYS A 177 -5.54 -4.95 12.27
CA CYS A 177 -5.11 -4.16 13.43
C CYS A 177 -4.34 -5.03 14.44
N ASN A 178 -4.90 -6.18 14.82
CA ASN A 178 -4.28 -7.06 15.80
C ASN A 178 -2.90 -7.55 15.31
N THR A 179 -2.79 -7.91 14.02
CA THR A 179 -1.53 -8.37 13.43
C THR A 179 -0.48 -7.27 13.41
N ILE A 180 -0.81 -6.07 12.88
CA ILE A 180 0.19 -5.01 12.79
C ILE A 180 0.56 -4.44 14.17
N GLN A 181 -0.36 -4.44 15.14
CA GLN A 181 -0.10 -4.00 16.51
C GLN A 181 0.84 -4.94 17.27
N SER A 182 0.87 -6.23 16.91
CA SER A 182 1.78 -7.21 17.53
C SER A 182 3.20 -7.18 16.94
N LYS A 183 3.41 -6.56 15.76
CA LYS A 183 4.71 -6.53 15.08
C LYS A 183 5.52 -5.28 15.47
N ASN A 184 6.85 -5.39 15.41
CA ASN A 184 7.75 -4.25 15.52
C ASN A 184 7.84 -3.53 14.17
N ILE A 185 7.10 -2.42 14.01
CA ILE A 185 6.99 -1.67 12.76
C ILE A 185 7.37 -0.21 13.02
N GLU A 186 8.33 0.29 12.26
CA GLU A 186 8.65 1.71 12.18
C GLU A 186 8.00 2.32 10.92
N LEU A 187 7.29 3.42 11.10
CA LEU A 187 6.46 4.03 10.07
C LEU A 187 7.05 5.35 9.58
N TYR A 188 7.21 5.49 8.26
CA TYR A 188 7.75 6.68 7.61
C TYR A 188 6.80 7.19 6.53
N ASN A 189 6.70 8.54 6.42
CA ASN A 189 5.95 9.21 5.37
C ASN A 189 6.91 10.08 4.54
N LEU A 190 7.71 9.44 3.71
CA LEU A 190 8.77 10.10 2.95
C LEU A 190 8.72 9.72 1.46
N ASP A 191 9.24 10.61 0.61
CA ASP A 191 9.65 10.20 -0.73
C ASP A 191 10.73 9.11 -0.62
N PHE A 192 10.73 8.13 -1.52
CA PHE A 192 11.63 6.96 -1.44
C PHE A 192 13.12 7.34 -1.38
N ARG A 193 13.51 8.46 -2.02
CA ARG A 193 14.89 8.99 -2.00
C ARG A 193 15.27 9.47 -0.60
N ASN A 194 14.37 10.24 0.00
CA ASN A 194 14.57 10.78 1.35
C ASN A 194 14.57 9.67 2.39
N PHE A 195 13.68 8.67 2.22
CA PHE A 195 13.68 7.49 3.08
C PHE A 195 15.00 6.72 2.96
N PHE A 196 15.45 6.45 1.73
CA PHE A 196 16.70 5.72 1.51
C PHE A 196 17.91 6.43 2.12
N GLN A 197 18.00 7.74 1.93
CA GLN A 197 19.08 8.55 2.53
C GLN A 197 19.01 8.51 4.06
N ALA A 198 17.83 8.65 4.65
CA ALA A 198 17.65 8.58 6.10
C ALA A 198 18.03 7.18 6.63
N TYR A 199 17.61 6.10 5.93
CA TYR A 199 17.95 4.73 6.28
C TYR A 199 19.48 4.49 6.24
N LEU A 200 20.16 4.93 5.20
CA LEU A 200 21.62 4.79 5.09
C LEU A 200 22.36 5.54 6.21
N ASN A 201 21.91 6.73 6.56
CA ASN A 201 22.53 7.52 7.62
C ASN A 201 22.40 6.87 9.00
N GLN A 202 21.30 6.14 9.24
CA GLN A 202 20.99 5.60 10.56
C GLN A 202 21.27 4.09 10.67
N TYR A 203 21.11 3.33 9.61
CA TYR A 203 21.03 1.87 9.62
C TYR A 203 21.95 1.20 8.59
N SER A 204 22.97 1.87 8.06
CA SER A 204 23.89 1.29 7.07
C SER A 204 24.59 0.04 7.53
N ASN A 205 24.83 -0.11 8.84
CA ASN A 205 25.49 -1.25 9.48
C ASN A 205 24.63 -2.51 9.58
N ILE A 206 23.32 -2.42 9.27
CA ILE A 206 22.39 -3.58 9.30
C ILE A 206 21.73 -3.81 7.93
N LEU A 207 22.17 -3.11 6.91
CA LEU A 207 21.60 -3.19 5.56
C LEU A 207 21.79 -4.58 4.95
N ASP A 208 22.90 -5.24 5.20
CA ASP A 208 23.22 -6.60 4.76
C ASP A 208 22.27 -7.68 5.34
N ASN A 209 21.59 -7.37 6.47
CA ASN A 209 20.59 -8.20 7.11
C ASN A 209 19.15 -7.82 6.70
N SER A 210 18.98 -6.99 5.66
CA SER A 210 17.67 -6.48 5.25
C SER A 210 17.21 -7.01 3.91
N LEU A 211 15.89 -7.27 3.83
CA LEU A 211 15.14 -7.44 2.58
C LEU A 211 14.39 -6.14 2.27
N TRP A 212 14.61 -5.58 1.08
CA TRP A 212 13.87 -4.45 0.54
C TRP A 212 12.80 -4.95 -0.42
N PHE A 213 11.52 -4.82 -0.03
CA PHE A 213 10.42 -5.03 -0.95
C PHE A 213 10.06 -3.70 -1.61
N ILE A 214 10.07 -3.67 -2.93
CA ILE A 214 10.02 -2.45 -3.74
C ILE A 214 8.91 -2.63 -4.79
N ASP A 215 7.78 -1.95 -4.57
CA ASP A 215 6.61 -1.97 -5.46
C ASP A 215 6.24 -0.54 -5.87
N PRO A 216 7.03 0.09 -6.78
CA PRO A 216 6.81 1.48 -7.16
C PRO A 216 5.56 1.64 -8.02
N PRO A 217 5.07 2.87 -8.22
CA PRO A 217 4.14 3.16 -9.30
C PRO A 217 4.76 2.75 -10.64
N TYR A 218 4.00 2.04 -11.50
CA TYR A 218 4.54 1.52 -12.74
C TYR A 218 4.56 2.58 -13.85
N LEU A 219 5.72 2.78 -14.48
CA LEU A 219 5.93 3.79 -15.52
C LEU A 219 4.94 3.67 -16.68
N ILE A 220 4.65 2.44 -17.11
CA ILE A 220 3.76 2.15 -18.23
C ILE A 220 2.31 1.85 -17.81
N SER A 221 1.95 2.15 -16.57
CA SER A 221 0.60 1.93 -16.04
C SER A 221 -0.32 3.14 -16.29
N ASP A 222 -1.59 2.88 -16.72
CA ASP A 222 -2.66 3.89 -16.75
C ASP A 222 -3.30 4.13 -15.37
N SER A 223 -2.68 3.69 -14.29
CA SER A 223 -3.31 3.72 -12.97
C SER A 223 -3.73 5.15 -12.61
N GLN A 224 -4.94 5.30 -12.08
CA GLN A 224 -5.44 6.58 -11.57
C GLN A 224 -4.55 7.13 -10.45
N TYR A 225 -3.78 6.26 -9.79
CA TYR A 225 -2.81 6.63 -8.76
C TYR A 225 -1.76 7.63 -9.29
N ASN A 226 -1.28 7.42 -10.51
CA ASN A 226 -0.35 8.35 -11.17
C ASN A 226 -1.00 9.71 -11.52
N ARG A 227 -2.33 9.80 -11.54
CA ARG A 227 -3.07 11.02 -11.95
C ARG A 227 -3.62 11.83 -10.77
N THR A 228 -3.89 11.20 -9.61
CA THR A 228 -4.66 11.82 -8.52
C THR A 228 -3.86 12.73 -7.62
N HIS A 229 -2.54 12.57 -7.55
CA HIS A 229 -1.67 13.35 -6.63
C HIS A 229 -0.72 14.33 -7.34
N GLY A 230 -0.92 14.60 -8.64
CA GLY A 230 -0.19 15.64 -9.36
C GLY A 230 1.28 15.32 -9.65
N ASN A 231 1.82 14.21 -9.17
CA ASN A 231 3.17 13.72 -9.42
C ASN A 231 3.08 12.37 -10.12
N SER A 232 3.08 12.38 -11.45
CA SER A 232 3.24 11.16 -12.23
C SER A 232 4.63 10.58 -12.00
N TRP A 233 4.69 9.24 -11.83
CA TRP A 233 5.95 8.51 -11.86
C TRP A 233 6.64 8.70 -13.21
N THR A 234 7.89 9.12 -13.21
CA THR A 234 8.64 9.50 -14.42
C THR A 234 9.77 8.51 -14.71
N GLU A 235 10.32 8.59 -15.92
CA GLU A 235 11.54 7.83 -16.28
C GLU A 235 12.72 8.17 -15.35
N GLN A 236 12.81 9.41 -14.89
CA GLN A 236 13.84 9.82 -13.92
C GLN A 236 13.63 9.11 -12.58
N ASP A 237 12.38 9.04 -12.08
CA ASP A 237 12.06 8.31 -10.84
C ASP A 237 12.45 6.84 -10.95
N GLU A 238 12.17 6.23 -12.10
CA GLU A 238 12.50 4.84 -12.42
C GLU A 238 14.02 4.61 -12.41
N GLN A 239 14.79 5.49 -13.07
CA GLN A 239 16.26 5.41 -13.12
C GLN A 239 16.88 5.57 -11.73
N GLU A 240 16.42 6.53 -10.95
CA GLU A 240 16.91 6.77 -9.59
C GLU A 240 16.58 5.59 -8.66
N LEU A 241 15.41 4.96 -8.83
CA LEU A 241 15.06 3.74 -8.10
C LEU A 241 16.00 2.59 -8.44
N TYR A 242 16.36 2.41 -9.71
CA TYR A 242 17.29 1.35 -10.11
C TYR A 242 18.71 1.59 -9.60
N LEU A 243 19.17 2.84 -9.58
CA LEU A 243 20.44 3.20 -8.93
C LEU A 243 20.43 2.90 -7.42
N MET A 244 19.29 3.10 -6.78
CA MET A 244 19.11 2.73 -5.38
C MET A 244 19.19 1.20 -5.20
N CYS A 245 18.54 0.41 -6.06
CA CYS A 245 18.64 -1.06 -6.05
C CYS A 245 20.10 -1.53 -6.24
N ASP A 246 20.82 -0.95 -7.21
CA ASP A 246 22.25 -1.23 -7.43
C ASP A 246 23.10 -0.87 -6.19
N THR A 247 22.69 0.15 -5.44
CA THR A 247 23.39 0.55 -4.20
C THR A 247 23.09 -0.41 -3.05
N ILE A 248 21.84 -0.84 -2.90
CA ILE A 248 21.44 -1.87 -1.91
C ILE A 248 22.25 -3.14 -2.14
N ASP A 249 22.35 -3.59 -3.40
CA ASP A 249 23.12 -4.76 -3.79
C ASP A 249 24.61 -4.65 -3.41
N LYS A 250 25.23 -3.52 -3.77
CA LYS A 250 26.64 -3.25 -3.44
C LYS A 250 26.94 -3.23 -1.94
N LEU A 251 25.95 -2.82 -1.15
CA LEU A 251 26.05 -2.78 0.32
C LEU A 251 25.64 -4.11 0.99
N GLY A 252 25.36 -5.17 0.20
CA GLY A 252 25.04 -6.51 0.70
C GLY A 252 23.56 -6.73 1.04
N GLY A 253 22.71 -5.71 0.92
CA GLY A 253 21.25 -5.83 1.12
C GLY A 253 20.61 -6.69 0.05
N LYS A 254 19.44 -7.26 0.40
CA LYS A 254 18.62 -8.05 -0.53
C LYS A 254 17.43 -7.23 -0.99
N PHE A 255 17.04 -7.37 -2.26
CA PHE A 255 15.81 -6.72 -2.73
C PHE A 255 14.95 -7.65 -3.59
N ILE A 256 13.65 -7.40 -3.56
CA ILE A 256 12.65 -7.86 -4.51
C ILE A 256 11.96 -6.62 -5.07
N LEU A 257 12.14 -6.35 -6.36
CA LEU A 257 11.44 -5.29 -7.09
C LEU A 257 10.32 -5.91 -7.92
N THR A 258 9.09 -5.41 -7.77
CA THR A 258 7.99 -5.73 -8.68
C THR A 258 7.82 -4.60 -9.67
N ASN A 259 7.63 -4.91 -10.95
CA ASN A 259 7.31 -3.87 -11.93
C ASN A 259 6.70 -4.48 -13.21
N GLN A 260 6.05 -3.63 -14.01
CA GLN A 260 5.40 -4.02 -15.25
C GLN A 260 6.35 -3.87 -16.44
N LEU A 261 6.73 -5.01 -17.02
CA LEU A 261 7.64 -5.05 -18.17
C LEU A 261 6.91 -4.72 -19.49
N ARG A 262 5.65 -5.15 -19.60
CA ARG A 262 4.84 -4.91 -20.80
C ARG A 262 3.39 -4.68 -20.44
N LYS A 263 2.74 -3.74 -21.14
CA LYS A 263 1.30 -3.48 -21.06
C LYS A 263 0.73 -3.25 -22.44
N GLY A 264 0.01 -4.25 -22.96
CA GLY A 264 -0.41 -4.24 -24.35
C GLY A 264 0.79 -4.13 -25.30
N ASP A 265 0.82 -3.04 -26.07
CA ASP A 265 1.92 -2.76 -27.02
C ASP A 265 3.05 -1.91 -26.43
N VAL A 266 2.89 -1.41 -25.20
CA VAL A 266 3.89 -0.58 -24.53
C VAL A 266 4.88 -1.47 -23.76
N TYR A 267 6.17 -1.19 -23.91
CA TYR A 267 7.25 -1.94 -23.29
C TYR A 267 8.14 -1.03 -22.45
N ASN A 268 8.53 -1.50 -21.25
CA ASN A 268 9.40 -0.75 -20.34
C ASN A 268 10.88 -1.11 -20.62
N GLU A 269 11.52 -0.35 -21.50
CA GLU A 269 12.91 -0.57 -21.89
C GLU A 269 13.91 -0.35 -20.74
N LEU A 270 13.60 0.59 -19.83
CA LEU A 270 14.42 0.86 -18.65
C LEU A 270 14.43 -0.38 -17.73
N LEU A 271 13.24 -0.93 -17.44
CA LEU A 271 13.12 -2.15 -16.64
C LEU A 271 13.79 -3.34 -17.32
N HIS A 272 13.61 -3.49 -18.64
CA HIS A 272 14.25 -4.56 -19.38
C HIS A 272 15.77 -4.51 -19.26
N THR A 273 16.35 -3.32 -19.39
CA THR A 273 17.80 -3.12 -19.29
C THR A 273 18.31 -3.39 -17.88
N PHE A 274 17.59 -2.88 -16.86
CA PHE A 274 17.90 -3.10 -15.46
C PHE A 274 17.82 -4.57 -15.06
N SER A 275 16.74 -5.25 -15.45
CA SER A 275 16.47 -6.64 -15.06
C SER A 275 17.51 -7.64 -15.55
N LYS A 276 18.25 -7.33 -16.65
CA LYS A 276 19.35 -8.19 -17.14
C LYS A 276 20.53 -8.34 -16.17
N LYS A 277 20.65 -7.44 -15.19
CA LYS A 277 21.71 -7.50 -14.18
C LYS A 277 21.42 -8.53 -13.08
N TYR A 278 20.17 -8.96 -12.93
CA TYR A 278 19.64 -9.66 -11.76
C TYR A 278 18.78 -10.86 -12.12
N HIS A 279 18.33 -11.62 -11.14
CA HIS A 279 17.42 -12.73 -11.35
C HIS A 279 16.00 -12.22 -11.59
N THR A 280 15.41 -12.60 -12.71
CA THR A 280 14.08 -12.18 -13.13
C THR A 280 13.10 -13.35 -13.08
N ILE A 281 11.93 -13.14 -12.48
CA ILE A 281 10.85 -14.12 -12.39
C ILE A 281 9.61 -13.49 -13.03
N ASN A 282 9.02 -14.17 -14.02
CA ASN A 282 7.72 -13.76 -14.55
C ASN A 282 6.63 -14.20 -13.58
N THR A 283 5.76 -13.26 -13.18
CA THR A 283 4.73 -13.54 -12.17
C THR A 283 3.65 -14.48 -12.70
N ASN A 284 3.43 -14.55 -14.02
CA ASN A 284 2.35 -15.31 -14.67
C ASN A 284 0.96 -15.02 -14.06
N VAL A 285 0.82 -13.96 -13.29
CA VAL A 285 -0.45 -13.55 -12.66
C VAL A 285 -1.20 -12.65 -13.61
N ASP A 286 -2.37 -13.13 -14.00
CA ASP A 286 -3.28 -12.38 -14.84
C ASP A 286 -4.09 -11.38 -14.01
N PHE A 287 -3.83 -10.08 -14.15
CA PHE A 287 -4.53 -8.99 -13.46
C PHE A 287 -5.83 -8.55 -14.16
N HIS A 288 -6.42 -9.39 -15.00
CA HIS A 288 -7.56 -9.04 -15.88
C HIS A 288 -8.87 -8.62 -15.18
N ASN A 289 -8.97 -8.68 -13.86
CA ASN A 289 -10.24 -8.38 -13.16
C ASN A 289 -10.52 -6.88 -12.93
N SER A 290 -9.64 -5.97 -13.32
CA SER A 290 -9.82 -4.54 -13.03
C SER A 290 -10.47 -3.71 -14.16
N ASN A 291 -10.60 -4.23 -15.39
CA ASN A 291 -11.23 -3.50 -16.48
C ASN A 291 -12.04 -4.41 -17.42
N TYR A 292 -13.36 -4.41 -17.27
CA TYR A 292 -14.34 -5.16 -18.09
C TYR A 292 -14.37 -4.78 -19.59
N GLN A 293 -13.67 -3.71 -19.99
CA GLN A 293 -13.82 -3.10 -21.34
C GLN A 293 -12.63 -3.30 -22.29
N ARG A 294 -11.58 -4.03 -21.92
CA ARG A 294 -10.44 -4.22 -22.84
C ARG A 294 -10.65 -5.37 -23.82
N LYS A 295 -10.60 -5.06 -25.12
CA LYS A 295 -10.71 -6.02 -26.22
C LYS A 295 -9.46 -6.87 -26.50
N ASN A 296 -8.27 -6.47 -26.01
CA ASN A 296 -7.01 -7.20 -26.20
C ASN A 296 -6.49 -7.74 -24.85
N LYS A 297 -6.79 -8.99 -24.57
CA LYS A 297 -6.43 -9.73 -23.36
C LYS A 297 -5.25 -10.63 -23.65
N GLY A 298 -4.03 -10.14 -23.60
CA GLY A 298 -3.01 -11.12 -23.87
C GLY A 298 -1.53 -10.74 -23.73
N HIS A 299 -1.21 -9.52 -23.32
CA HIS A 299 0.20 -9.10 -23.40
C HIS A 299 0.70 -8.27 -22.20
N ASP A 300 0.01 -8.32 -21.06
CA ASP A 300 0.52 -7.64 -19.85
C ASP A 300 1.51 -8.58 -19.15
N ILE A 301 2.74 -8.12 -18.94
CA ILE A 301 3.80 -8.88 -18.27
C ILE A 301 4.26 -8.09 -17.06
N GLU A 302 4.06 -8.68 -15.87
CA GLU A 302 4.65 -8.21 -14.61
C GLU A 302 5.78 -9.16 -14.22
N ILE A 303 6.88 -8.60 -13.73
CA ILE A 303 8.05 -9.35 -13.30
C ILE A 303 8.47 -9.02 -11.88
N LEU A 304 9.10 -9.98 -11.23
CA LEU A 304 9.88 -9.79 -10.02
C LEU A 304 11.37 -9.80 -10.40
N VAL A 305 12.12 -8.85 -9.89
CA VAL A 305 13.58 -8.78 -10.04
C VAL A 305 14.21 -8.85 -8.66
N LYS A 306 15.16 -9.78 -8.45
CA LYS A 306 15.85 -9.95 -7.18
C LYS A 306 17.35 -10.13 -7.37
N ASN A 307 18.16 -9.72 -6.38
CA ASN A 307 19.64 -9.74 -6.46
C ASN A 307 20.32 -10.94 -5.79
N TYR A 308 19.57 -11.96 -5.40
CA TYR A 308 20.12 -13.15 -4.71
C TYR A 308 19.57 -14.43 -5.30
#